data_c3d4f5f82054f6525f03a5a7524689ff
#
_entry.id   c3d4f5f82054f6525f03a5a7524689ff
#
_cell.length_a   1.000
_cell.length_b   1.000
_cell.length_c   1.000
_cell.angle_alpha   90.00
_cell.angle_beta   90.00
_cell.angle_gamma   90.00
#
_symmetry.space_group_name_H-M   'P 1'
#
loop_
_entity.id
_entity.type
_entity.pdbx_description
1 polymer ?
#
loop_
_entity_poly.entity_id
_entity_poly.type
_entity_poly.pdbx_seq_one_letter_code
_entity_poly.pdbx_strand_id
1 'polypeptide(L)' 'MSNKITSDGSTALYYGLPTCATQLQDLISFKDMNAQIGEIFRSAYRYGEVSHSAKIRDAKKIKFYIEAEIKRLEAL' A
#
# COMPACT_ATOMS: atom_id res chain seq x y z
N MET A 1 4.36 -2.79 -18.66
CA MET A 1 4.95 -4.05 -18.31
C MET A 1 5.95 -3.85 -17.18
N SER A 2 6.02 -4.74 -16.31
CA SER A 2 6.93 -4.62 -15.20
C SER A 2 7.96 -5.73 -15.25
N ASN A 3 9.17 -5.42 -14.81
CA ASN A 3 10.19 -6.39 -14.61
C ASN A 3 10.36 -6.59 -13.13
N LYS A 4 10.14 -7.81 -12.71
CA LYS A 4 10.25 -8.11 -11.30
C LYS A 4 11.68 -8.49 -10.98
N ILE A 5 12.05 -8.24 -9.76
CA ILE A 5 13.32 -8.69 -9.25
C ILE A 5 13.27 -10.22 -9.20
N THR A 6 14.27 -10.84 -9.81
CA THR A 6 14.36 -12.29 -9.75
C THR A 6 14.82 -12.71 -8.37
N SER A 7 14.07 -13.62 -7.78
CA SER A 7 14.42 -14.11 -6.46
C SER A 7 15.67 -14.98 -6.52
N ASP A 8 16.58 -14.72 -5.63
CA ASP A 8 17.80 -15.52 -5.51
C ASP A 8 17.78 -16.31 -4.21
N GLY A 9 16.61 -16.42 -3.58
CA GLY A 9 16.46 -17.10 -2.32
C GLY A 9 16.42 -16.18 -1.13
N SER A 10 16.74 -14.91 -1.34
CA SER A 10 16.69 -13.93 -0.26
C SER A 10 15.50 -13.00 -0.37
N THR A 11 14.83 -12.96 -1.54
CA THR A 11 13.70 -12.09 -1.76
C THR A 11 12.59 -12.87 -2.44
N ALA A 12 11.42 -12.89 -1.84
CA ALA A 12 10.28 -13.56 -2.44
C ALA A 12 9.79 -12.75 -3.64
N LEU A 13 9.34 -13.44 -4.69
CA LEU A 13 8.91 -12.77 -5.92
C LEU A 13 7.74 -11.83 -5.70
N TYR A 14 6.85 -12.15 -4.77
CA TYR A 14 5.70 -11.27 -4.55
C TYR A 14 6.07 -9.93 -3.90
N TYR A 15 7.32 -9.78 -3.48
CA TYR A 15 7.82 -8.49 -3.01
C TYR A 15 8.56 -7.72 -4.10
N GLY A 16 8.59 -8.24 -5.31
CA GLY A 16 9.28 -7.57 -6.40
C GLY A 16 8.60 -6.26 -6.77
N LEU A 17 9.38 -5.33 -7.27
CA LEU A 17 8.90 -4.02 -7.69
C LEU A 17 9.04 -3.88 -9.20
N PRO A 18 8.16 -3.11 -9.84
CA PRO A 18 8.36 -2.79 -11.26
C PRO A 18 9.56 -1.87 -11.42
N THR A 19 10.31 -2.07 -12.49
CA THR A 19 11.54 -1.31 -12.70
C THR A 19 11.29 0.14 -13.05
N CYS A 20 10.10 0.46 -13.55
CA CYS A 20 9.76 1.81 -14.01
C CYS A 20 9.05 2.64 -12.96
N ALA A 21 8.88 2.12 -11.75
CA ALA A 21 8.14 2.85 -10.72
C ALA A 21 8.95 4.06 -10.25
N THR A 22 8.33 5.23 -10.32
CA THR A 22 8.94 6.48 -9.84
C THR A 22 8.03 7.20 -8.86
N GLN A 23 6.77 6.79 -8.77
CA GLN A 23 5.80 7.38 -7.87
C GLN A 23 5.05 6.29 -7.15
N LEU A 24 4.50 6.65 -5.99
CA LEU A 24 3.73 5.69 -5.21
C LEU A 24 2.55 5.15 -6.00
N GLN A 25 1.94 6.01 -6.83
CA GLN A 25 0.82 5.58 -7.66
C GLN A 25 1.20 4.44 -8.59
N ASP A 26 2.45 4.41 -9.04
CA ASP A 26 2.90 3.31 -9.91
C ASP A 26 2.82 1.98 -9.19
N LEU A 27 3.11 1.97 -7.89
CA LEU A 27 3.04 0.74 -7.10
C LEU A 27 1.59 0.34 -6.84
N ILE A 28 0.74 1.32 -6.57
CA ILE A 28 -0.69 1.05 -6.37
C ILE A 28 -1.29 0.41 -7.61
N SER A 29 -0.97 0.96 -8.77
CA SER A 29 -1.47 0.42 -10.03
C SER A 29 -0.88 -0.96 -10.32
N PHE A 30 0.41 -1.12 -10.07
CA PHE A 30 1.09 -2.40 -10.32
C PHE A 30 0.46 -3.53 -9.51
N LYS A 31 0.10 -3.26 -8.27
CA LYS A 31 -0.50 -4.26 -7.39
C LYS A 31 -2.02 -4.32 -7.52
N ASP A 32 -2.60 -3.45 -8.35
CA ASP A 32 -4.04 -3.41 -8.55
C ASP A 32 -4.79 -3.23 -7.22
N MET A 33 -4.31 -2.32 -6.42
CA MET A 33 -4.91 -2.06 -5.12
C MET A 33 -6.27 -1.40 -5.27
N ASN A 34 -7.25 -1.87 -4.49
CA ASN A 34 -8.53 -1.18 -4.47
C ASN A 34 -8.43 0.11 -3.66
N ALA A 35 -9.54 0.85 -3.57
CA ALA A 35 -9.53 2.16 -2.94
C ALA A 35 -9.10 2.10 -1.47
N GLN A 36 -9.62 1.15 -0.70
CA GLN A 36 -9.27 1.03 0.71
C GLN A 36 -7.80 0.71 0.90
N ILE A 37 -7.31 -0.27 0.17
CA ILE A 37 -5.91 -0.68 0.30
C ILE A 37 -4.98 0.41 -0.21
N GLY A 38 -5.37 1.10 -1.29
CA GLY A 38 -4.58 2.22 -1.78
C GLY A 38 -4.45 3.34 -0.76
N GLU A 39 -5.53 3.67 -0.05
CA GLU A 39 -5.48 4.70 0.99
C GLU A 39 -4.60 4.26 2.16
N ILE A 40 -4.68 3.00 2.54
CA ILE A 40 -3.84 2.46 3.59
C ILE A 40 -2.37 2.56 3.19
N PHE A 41 -2.07 2.18 1.96
CA PHE A 41 -0.70 2.21 1.46
C PHE A 41 -0.13 3.63 1.48
N ARG A 42 -0.91 4.61 1.00
CA ARG A 42 -0.48 6.01 1.02
C ARG A 42 -0.25 6.50 2.45
N SER A 43 -1.17 6.18 3.34
CA SER A 43 -1.06 6.61 4.73
C SER A 43 0.12 5.98 5.43
N ALA A 44 0.39 4.70 5.15
CA ALA A 44 1.52 4.02 5.73
C ALA A 44 2.85 4.58 5.20
N TYR A 45 2.89 4.88 3.90
CA TYR A 45 4.12 5.37 3.29
C TYR A 45 4.53 6.73 3.86
N ARG A 46 3.57 7.62 4.03
CA ARG A 46 3.85 8.96 4.54
C ARG A 46 3.67 9.08 6.05
N TYR A 47 3.63 7.99 6.74
CA TYR A 47 3.27 7.92 8.15
C TYR A 47 4.00 8.97 8.98
N GLY A 48 3.24 9.90 9.57
CA GLY A 48 3.78 10.90 10.46
C GLY A 48 4.50 12.07 9.81
N GLU A 49 4.50 12.18 8.48
CA GLU A 49 5.30 13.20 7.81
C GLU A 49 4.61 14.55 7.64
N VAL A 50 3.29 14.59 7.74
CA VAL A 50 2.55 15.78 7.32
C VAL A 50 2.48 16.85 8.40
N SER A 51 2.33 16.47 9.66
CA SER A 51 2.23 17.43 10.75
C SER A 51 2.64 16.75 12.05
N HIS A 52 2.69 17.55 13.12
CA HIS A 52 3.11 17.04 14.42
C HIS A 52 2.14 15.99 14.98
N SER A 53 0.87 16.02 14.59
CA SER A 53 -0.10 15.02 15.05
C SER A 53 -0.38 13.95 14.00
N ALA A 54 0.43 13.91 12.95
CA ALA A 54 0.13 13.10 11.79
C ALA A 54 0.15 11.60 12.06
N LYS A 55 1.00 11.14 12.98
CA LYS A 55 1.08 9.70 13.24
C LYS A 55 -0.23 9.14 13.74
N ILE A 56 -0.84 9.77 14.72
CA ILE A 56 -2.11 9.26 15.24
C ILE A 56 -3.22 9.40 14.21
N ARG A 57 -3.21 10.48 13.44
CA ARG A 57 -4.19 10.65 12.39
C ARG A 57 -4.03 9.60 11.31
N ASP A 58 -2.80 9.36 10.88
CA ASP A 58 -2.56 8.34 9.86
C ASP A 58 -2.92 6.95 10.35
N ALA A 59 -2.63 6.65 11.62
CA ALA A 59 -2.98 5.36 12.19
C ALA A 59 -4.49 5.15 12.21
N LYS A 60 -5.24 6.19 12.60
CA LYS A 60 -6.70 6.10 12.61
C LYS A 60 -7.26 5.96 11.21
N LYS A 61 -6.64 6.62 10.24
CA LYS A 61 -7.06 6.53 8.85
C LYS A 61 -6.86 5.11 8.32
N ILE A 62 -5.72 4.52 8.63
CA ILE A 62 -5.44 3.14 8.25
C ILE A 62 -6.47 2.20 8.87
N LYS A 63 -6.77 2.42 10.16
CA LYS A 63 -7.76 1.60 10.84
C LYS A 63 -9.13 1.71 10.16
N PHE A 64 -9.53 2.94 9.83
CA PHE A 64 -10.82 3.18 9.19
C PHE A 64 -10.92 2.41 7.87
N TYR A 65 -9.89 2.49 7.05
CA TYR A 65 -9.95 1.86 5.75
C TYR A 65 -9.80 0.35 5.79
N ILE A 66 -9.01 -0.17 6.75
CA ILE A 66 -8.91 -1.63 6.84
C ILE A 66 -10.21 -2.23 7.38
N GLU A 67 -10.88 -1.53 8.28
CA GLU A 67 -12.18 -2.00 8.75
C GLU A 67 -13.21 -1.98 7.62
N ALA A 68 -13.15 -0.97 6.76
CA ALA A 68 -14.03 -0.91 5.59
C ALA A 68 -13.75 -2.07 4.65
N GLU A 69 -12.47 -2.41 4.47
CA GLU A 69 -12.10 -3.51 3.59
C GLU A 69 -12.56 -4.85 4.14
N ILE A 70 -12.39 -5.05 5.44
CA ILE A 70 -12.86 -6.29 6.07
C ILE A 70 -14.35 -6.43 5.88
N LYS A 71 -15.09 -5.35 6.10
CA LYS A 71 -16.53 -5.36 5.94
C LYS A 71 -16.95 -5.71 4.51
N ARG A 72 -16.22 -5.11 3.55
CA ARG A 72 -16.50 -5.41 2.14
C ARG A 72 -16.28 -6.89 1.84
N LEU A 73 -15.17 -7.45 2.32
CA LEU A 73 -14.85 -8.84 2.06
C LEU A 73 -15.83 -9.80 2.74
N GLU A 74 -16.29 -9.44 3.93
CA GLU A 74 -17.26 -10.27 4.64
C GLU A 74 -18.63 -10.28 3.96
N ALA A 75 -18.92 -9.27 3.15
CA ALA A 75 -20.16 -9.17 2.43
C ALA A 75 -20.17 -9.92 1.10
N LEU A 76 -19.03 -10.41 0.68
CA LEU A 76 -18.97 -11.14 -0.61
C LEU A 76 -19.52 -12.60 -0.49
#